data_38612bec5dd43055b25715e174b5ddcc
#
_entry.id   38612bec5dd43055b25715e174b5ddcc
#
_cell.length_a   1.000
_cell.length_b   1.000
_cell.length_c   1.000
_cell.angle_alpha   90.00
_cell.angle_beta   90.00
_cell.angle_gamma   90.00
#
_symmetry.space_group_name_H-M   'P 1'
#
loop_
_entity.id
_entity.type
_entity.pdbx_description
1 polymer ?
#
loop_
_entity_poly.entity_id
_entity_poly.type
_entity_poly.pdbx_seq_one_letter_code
_entity_poly.pdbx_strand_id
1 'polypeptide(L)'
;MILEKEREQVIEYSLKLLSEGLTNGTAGNVSIFNREEGLVAISPTGVNYSELTPEMISIVDLDGQLIEGLKPSSELEMHMILYRNREDVNAVIHTHPVYTTVLACLRQDLPAIDYMIAVTGATKVKCAEYASYGTKELAENAYKAMGSSLAVILANHGLTTAGKDIANAFNITVQVEYISNLYIKARNIGEPIILPDNEMNSMLERFKTYGQIKSIK
;
A
#
# COMPACT_ATOMS: atom_id res chain seq x y z
N MET A 1 4.13 20.24 17.52
CA MET A 1 3.54 19.80 16.22
C MET A 1 2.76 18.52 16.48
N ILE A 2 1.52 18.43 16.01
CA ILE A 2 0.69 17.23 16.17
C ILE A 2 1.30 16.11 15.30
N LEU A 3 1.42 14.86 15.84
CA LEU A 3 1.96 13.69 15.16
C LEU A 3 3.33 13.92 14.50
N GLU A 4 4.27 14.54 15.19
CA GLU A 4 5.59 14.89 14.64
C GLU A 4 6.34 13.66 14.11
N LYS A 5 6.33 12.56 14.87
CA LYS A 5 6.96 11.30 14.46
C LYS A 5 6.32 10.71 13.20
N GLU A 6 4.99 10.68 13.11
CA GLU A 6 4.25 10.16 11.96
C GLU A 6 4.50 11.03 10.72
N ARG A 7 4.60 12.36 10.87
CA ARG A 7 4.95 13.27 9.77
C ARG A 7 6.34 12.96 9.21
N GLU A 8 7.34 12.83 10.08
CA GLU A 8 8.70 12.46 9.66
C GLU A 8 8.74 11.11 8.95
N GLN A 9 7.99 10.12 9.45
CA GLN A 9 7.89 8.80 8.81
C GLN A 9 7.18 8.87 7.44
N VAL A 10 6.11 9.67 7.30
CA VAL A 10 5.45 9.87 6.00
C VAL A 10 6.45 10.43 4.98
N ILE A 11 7.27 11.43 5.37
CA ILE A 11 8.31 12.00 4.51
C ILE A 11 9.36 10.94 4.16
N GLU A 12 9.91 10.25 5.17
CA GLU A 12 10.94 9.21 4.98
C GLU A 12 10.49 8.16 3.97
N TYR A 13 9.28 7.61 4.14
CA TYR A 13 8.80 6.54 3.25
C TYR A 13 8.35 7.07 1.88
N SER A 14 7.90 8.31 1.78
CA SER A 14 7.69 8.97 0.49
C SER A 14 8.98 9.11 -0.30
N LEU A 15 10.08 9.48 0.34
CA LEU A 15 11.41 9.54 -0.27
C LEU A 15 11.93 8.14 -0.66
N LYS A 16 11.67 7.12 0.17
CA LYS A 16 12.01 5.72 -0.17
C LYS A 16 11.25 5.23 -1.40
N LEU A 17 9.99 5.60 -1.58
CA LEU A 17 9.23 5.26 -2.80
C LEU A 17 9.90 5.84 -4.06
N LEU A 18 10.42 7.07 -3.99
CA LEU A 18 11.17 7.67 -5.11
C LEU A 18 12.49 6.96 -5.35
N SER A 19 13.28 6.71 -4.30
CA SER A 19 14.61 6.11 -4.44
C SER A 19 14.58 4.67 -4.92
N GLU A 20 13.53 3.91 -4.59
CA GLU A 20 13.31 2.54 -5.05
C GLU A 20 12.59 2.47 -6.42
N GLY A 21 12.27 3.61 -7.03
CA GLY A 21 11.57 3.65 -8.32
C GLY A 21 10.14 3.11 -8.28
N LEU A 22 9.51 3.14 -7.10
CA LEU A 22 8.14 2.67 -6.89
C LEU A 22 7.09 3.73 -7.22
N THR A 23 7.51 4.97 -7.40
CA THR A 23 6.67 6.08 -7.85
C THR A 23 7.47 7.06 -8.68
N ASN A 24 6.78 8.01 -9.33
CA ASN A 24 7.39 9.06 -10.14
C ASN A 24 6.65 10.40 -9.92
N GLY A 25 7.41 11.50 -9.85
CA GLY A 25 6.87 12.85 -9.66
C GLY A 25 6.10 13.01 -8.36
N THR A 26 4.84 13.42 -8.45
CA THR A 26 3.92 13.62 -7.32
C THR A 26 2.87 12.52 -7.20
N ALA A 27 3.07 11.41 -7.93
CA ALA A 27 2.12 10.30 -7.94
C ALA A 27 2.22 9.47 -6.66
N GLY A 28 1.08 8.94 -6.23
CA GLY A 28 0.99 8.16 -5.00
C GLY A 28 0.81 9.00 -3.74
N ASN A 29 0.65 8.31 -2.62
CA ASN A 29 0.47 8.93 -1.30
C ASN A 29 0.76 7.91 -0.19
N VAL A 30 1.19 8.45 0.95
CA VAL A 30 1.61 7.68 2.14
C VAL A 30 0.86 8.22 3.35
N SER A 31 0.32 7.34 4.18
CA SER A 31 -0.32 7.75 5.42
C SER A 31 -0.03 6.81 6.59
N ILE A 32 -0.15 7.36 7.79
CA ILE A 32 -0.02 6.64 9.07
C ILE A 32 -1.18 7.07 9.97
N PHE A 33 -1.87 6.09 10.53
CA PHE A 33 -2.92 6.30 11.52
C PHE A 33 -2.39 6.09 12.93
N ASN A 34 -2.40 7.12 13.73
CA ASN A 34 -2.17 7.03 15.17
C ASN A 34 -3.50 6.79 15.87
N ARG A 35 -3.72 5.54 16.31
CA ARG A 35 -4.99 5.12 16.94
C ARG A 35 -5.21 5.73 18.32
N GLU A 36 -4.14 6.06 19.05
CA GLU A 36 -4.24 6.66 20.39
C GLU A 36 -4.78 8.09 20.30
N GLU A 37 -4.32 8.85 19.31
CA GLU A 37 -4.77 10.22 19.04
C GLU A 37 -6.03 10.28 18.17
N GLY A 38 -6.40 9.17 17.49
CA GLY A 38 -7.50 9.13 16.53
C GLY A 38 -7.25 9.96 15.27
N LEU A 39 -6.00 10.24 14.92
CA LEU A 39 -5.59 11.13 13.84
C LEU A 39 -4.72 10.41 12.80
N VAL A 40 -4.80 10.85 11.55
CA VAL A 40 -4.03 10.34 10.41
C VAL A 40 -3.10 11.42 9.89
N ALA A 41 -1.82 11.09 9.77
CA ALA A 41 -0.84 11.87 9.01
C ALA A 41 -0.81 11.34 7.57
N ILE A 42 -1.00 12.22 6.56
CA ILE A 42 -1.00 11.83 5.14
C ILE A 42 -0.24 12.87 4.30
N SER A 43 0.46 12.39 3.27
CA SER A 43 1.13 13.27 2.31
C SER A 43 0.14 14.22 1.62
N PRO A 44 0.49 15.51 1.44
CA PRO A 44 -0.38 16.50 0.79
C PRO A 44 -0.49 16.25 -0.72
N THR A 45 -1.56 16.75 -1.34
CA THR A 45 -1.74 16.66 -2.78
C THR A 45 -0.77 17.56 -3.55
N GLY A 46 -0.17 17.05 -4.61
CA GLY A 46 0.55 17.84 -5.63
C GLY A 46 1.89 18.43 -5.17
N VAL A 47 2.47 17.94 -4.07
CA VAL A 47 3.80 18.37 -3.60
C VAL A 47 4.83 17.27 -3.93
N ASN A 48 5.98 17.66 -4.47
CA ASN A 48 7.08 16.72 -4.70
C ASN A 48 7.58 16.16 -3.36
N TYR A 49 7.81 14.85 -3.30
CA TYR A 49 8.28 14.22 -2.08
C TYR A 49 9.63 14.74 -1.57
N SER A 50 10.51 15.19 -2.49
CA SER A 50 11.80 15.83 -2.14
C SER A 50 11.67 17.23 -1.52
N GLU A 51 10.49 17.84 -1.58
CA GLU A 51 10.22 19.20 -1.05
C GLU A 51 9.38 19.15 0.23
N LEU A 52 8.94 17.96 0.67
CA LEU A 52 8.11 17.81 1.86
C LEU A 52 8.84 18.24 3.12
N THR A 53 8.16 19.03 3.94
CA THR A 53 8.55 19.32 5.33
C THR A 53 7.47 18.81 6.29
N PRO A 54 7.78 18.60 7.57
CA PRO A 54 6.79 18.15 8.55
C PRO A 54 5.55 19.03 8.64
N GLU A 55 5.71 20.36 8.47
CA GLU A 55 4.60 21.31 8.49
C GLU A 55 3.63 21.14 7.32
N MET A 56 4.11 20.61 6.19
CA MET A 56 3.30 20.38 4.99
C MET A 56 2.43 19.13 5.10
N ILE A 57 2.82 18.13 5.90
CA ILE A 57 2.06 16.90 6.06
C ILE A 57 0.69 17.19 6.64
N SER A 58 -0.35 16.69 5.97
CA SER A 58 -1.73 16.89 6.38
C SER A 58 -2.08 16.01 7.57
N ILE A 59 -2.64 16.58 8.61
CA ILE A 59 -3.25 15.84 9.73
C ILE A 59 -4.76 15.94 9.59
N VAL A 60 -5.41 14.80 9.55
CA VAL A 60 -6.87 14.70 9.43
C VAL A 60 -7.43 13.80 10.52
N ASP A 61 -8.69 14.03 10.91
CA ASP A 61 -9.44 13.10 11.74
C ASP A 61 -10.03 11.93 10.92
N LEU A 62 -10.69 10.98 11.58
CA LEU A 62 -11.31 9.83 10.89
C LEU A 62 -12.49 10.20 9.99
N ASP A 63 -13.06 11.39 10.11
CA ASP A 63 -14.08 11.93 9.20
C ASP A 63 -13.45 12.59 7.97
N GLY A 64 -12.12 12.70 7.93
CA GLY A 64 -11.36 13.31 6.83
C GLY A 64 -11.26 14.84 6.93
N GLN A 65 -11.60 15.43 8.10
CA GLN A 65 -11.49 16.87 8.31
C GLN A 65 -10.02 17.24 8.56
N LEU A 66 -9.54 18.24 7.82
CA LEU A 66 -8.19 18.76 7.98
C LEU A 66 -8.06 19.51 9.32
N ILE A 67 -7.11 19.07 10.15
CA ILE A 67 -6.78 19.68 11.44
C ILE A 67 -5.56 20.60 11.30
N GLU A 68 -4.49 20.11 10.62
CA GLU A 68 -3.23 20.85 10.45
C GLU A 68 -2.54 20.44 9.15
N GLY A 69 -1.68 21.32 8.60
CA GLY A 69 -0.89 21.03 7.39
C GLY A 69 -1.55 21.54 6.11
N LEU A 70 -1.08 21.04 4.97
CA LEU A 70 -1.62 21.40 3.66
C LEU A 70 -2.86 20.53 3.32
N LYS A 71 -3.51 20.86 2.18
CA LYS A 71 -4.62 20.05 1.65
C LYS A 71 -4.18 18.59 1.48
N PRO A 72 -4.89 17.61 2.07
CA PRO A 72 -4.52 16.20 1.97
C PRO A 72 -4.62 15.67 0.54
N SER A 73 -4.02 14.50 0.31
CA SER A 73 -4.14 13.78 -0.96
C SER A 73 -5.59 13.70 -1.43
N SER A 74 -5.80 13.86 -2.74
CA SER A 74 -7.12 13.66 -3.37
C SER A 74 -7.66 12.25 -3.21
N GLU A 75 -6.82 11.29 -2.83
CA GLU A 75 -7.17 9.88 -2.61
C GLU A 75 -7.30 9.51 -1.13
N LEU A 76 -7.46 10.53 -0.28
CA LEU A 76 -7.63 10.37 1.17
C LEU A 76 -8.65 9.27 1.52
N GLU A 77 -9.80 9.23 0.84
CA GLU A 77 -10.88 8.29 1.16
C GLU A 77 -10.46 6.82 0.99
N MET A 78 -9.56 6.52 0.06
CA MET A 78 -9.01 5.17 -0.11
C MET A 78 -8.18 4.71 1.11
N HIS A 79 -7.52 5.63 1.82
CA HIS A 79 -6.83 5.35 3.07
C HIS A 79 -7.82 5.26 4.24
N MET A 80 -8.74 6.21 4.32
CA MET A 80 -9.68 6.32 5.43
C MET A 80 -10.63 5.13 5.52
N ILE A 81 -11.07 4.57 4.39
CA ILE A 81 -11.93 3.39 4.39
C ILE A 81 -11.26 2.17 5.03
N LEU A 82 -9.93 2.02 4.85
CA LEU A 82 -9.14 0.98 5.49
C LEU A 82 -9.03 1.22 7.00
N TYR A 83 -8.70 2.43 7.43
CA TYR A 83 -8.55 2.75 8.86
C TYR A 83 -9.85 2.60 9.65
N ARG A 84 -10.99 2.96 9.03
CA ARG A 84 -12.32 2.84 9.66
C ARG A 84 -12.80 1.40 9.79
N ASN A 85 -12.36 0.49 8.91
CA ASN A 85 -12.93 -0.85 8.79
C ASN A 85 -11.92 -1.97 9.11
N ARG A 86 -10.63 -1.65 9.36
CA ARG A 86 -9.58 -2.65 9.61
C ARG A 86 -8.72 -2.23 10.81
N GLU A 87 -8.85 -2.95 11.93
CA GLU A 87 -8.09 -2.71 13.15
C GLU A 87 -6.61 -3.09 13.02
N ASP A 88 -6.29 -4.00 12.10
CA ASP A 88 -4.93 -4.47 11.81
C ASP A 88 -4.12 -3.53 10.91
N VAL A 89 -4.74 -2.46 10.39
CA VAL A 89 -4.11 -1.50 9.47
C VAL A 89 -3.85 -0.18 10.18
N ASN A 90 -2.57 0.22 10.27
CA ASN A 90 -2.14 1.52 10.80
C ASN A 90 -1.32 2.35 9.80
N ALA A 91 -0.99 1.79 8.65
CA ALA A 91 -0.33 2.52 7.57
C ALA A 91 -0.83 2.06 6.21
N VAL A 92 -0.92 2.99 5.26
CA VAL A 92 -1.33 2.74 3.88
C VAL A 92 -0.38 3.47 2.93
N ILE A 93 0.03 2.77 1.89
CA ILE A 93 0.82 3.30 0.77
C ILE A 93 0.05 3.05 -0.52
N HIS A 94 -0.19 4.12 -1.26
CA HIS A 94 -0.62 4.04 -2.64
C HIS A 94 0.50 4.53 -3.55
N THR A 95 0.77 3.80 -4.64
CA THR A 95 1.88 4.09 -5.54
C THR A 95 1.66 3.49 -6.94
N HIS A 96 2.47 3.91 -7.92
CA HIS A 96 2.35 3.50 -9.32
C HIS A 96 3.60 2.75 -9.81
N PRO A 97 3.97 1.62 -9.19
CA PRO A 97 5.17 0.88 -9.56
C PRO A 97 4.97 0.23 -10.93
N VAL A 98 6.03 0.19 -11.75
CA VAL A 98 5.92 -0.08 -13.19
C VAL A 98 5.27 -1.43 -13.50
N TYR A 99 5.77 -2.51 -12.91
CA TYR A 99 5.32 -3.86 -13.27
C TYR A 99 3.93 -4.17 -12.72
N THR A 100 3.63 -3.72 -11.50
CA THR A 100 2.28 -3.87 -10.95
C THR A 100 1.27 -3.02 -11.73
N THR A 101 1.68 -1.82 -12.19
CA THR A 101 0.82 -0.98 -13.03
C THR A 101 0.58 -1.59 -14.42
N VAL A 102 1.53 -2.37 -14.97
CA VAL A 102 1.27 -3.17 -16.19
C VAL A 102 0.14 -4.17 -15.95
N LEU A 103 0.14 -4.88 -14.82
CA LEU A 103 -0.97 -5.79 -14.46
C LEU A 103 -2.29 -5.02 -14.26
N ALA A 104 -2.22 -3.85 -13.64
CA ALA A 104 -3.37 -2.96 -13.47
C ALA A 104 -3.98 -2.54 -14.83
N CYS A 105 -3.16 -2.21 -15.82
CA CYS A 105 -3.61 -1.89 -17.18
C CYS A 105 -4.23 -3.08 -17.90
N LEU A 106 -3.84 -4.29 -17.56
CA LEU A 106 -4.43 -5.54 -18.07
C LEU A 106 -5.61 -6.00 -17.24
N ARG A 107 -5.91 -5.33 -16.10
CA ARG A 107 -6.94 -5.71 -15.11
C ARG A 107 -6.78 -7.14 -14.64
N GLN A 108 -5.55 -7.56 -14.39
CA GLN A 108 -5.19 -8.91 -13.98
C GLN A 108 -4.80 -8.98 -12.51
N ASP A 109 -5.25 -10.04 -11.83
CA ASP A 109 -4.73 -10.43 -10.53
C ASP A 109 -3.25 -10.82 -10.66
N LEU A 110 -2.46 -10.63 -9.62
CA LEU A 110 -1.13 -11.20 -9.49
C LEU A 110 -1.26 -12.56 -8.77
N PRO A 111 -1.06 -13.69 -9.48
CA PRO A 111 -1.16 -15.02 -8.90
C PRO A 111 0.09 -15.39 -8.08
N ALA A 112 0.01 -16.50 -7.34
CA ALA A 112 1.12 -17.03 -6.57
C ALA A 112 2.20 -17.69 -7.45
N ILE A 113 2.86 -16.90 -8.27
CA ILE A 113 4.05 -17.36 -9.01
C ILE A 113 5.27 -17.58 -8.09
N ASP A 114 5.27 -16.89 -6.95
CA ASP A 114 6.31 -16.97 -5.93
C ASP A 114 5.64 -17.04 -4.55
N TYR A 115 6.22 -17.83 -3.63
CA TYR A 115 5.67 -18.01 -2.27
C TYR A 115 5.64 -16.69 -1.46
N MET A 116 6.47 -15.71 -1.82
CA MET A 116 6.51 -14.39 -1.16
C MET A 116 5.20 -13.61 -1.30
N ILE A 117 4.26 -13.99 -2.17
CA ILE A 117 2.90 -13.44 -2.17
C ILE A 117 2.29 -13.53 -0.76
N ALA A 118 2.65 -14.52 0.04
CA ALA A 118 2.16 -14.69 1.41
C ALA A 118 2.44 -13.49 2.34
N VAL A 119 3.40 -12.60 2.02
CA VAL A 119 3.61 -11.35 2.80
C VAL A 119 2.40 -10.43 2.78
N THR A 120 1.53 -10.56 1.77
CA THR A 120 0.28 -9.80 1.64
C THR A 120 -0.84 -10.35 2.54
N GLY A 121 -0.62 -11.47 3.23
CA GLY A 121 -1.67 -12.15 3.99
C GLY A 121 -2.68 -12.91 3.10
N ALA A 122 -2.38 -13.09 1.81
CA ALA A 122 -3.27 -13.74 0.85
C ALA A 122 -2.52 -14.69 -0.09
N THR A 123 -3.26 -15.52 -0.85
CA THR A 123 -2.72 -16.44 -1.84
C THR A 123 -2.55 -15.79 -3.23
N LYS A 124 -3.02 -14.56 -3.41
CA LYS A 124 -2.86 -13.73 -4.61
C LYS A 124 -3.17 -12.27 -4.30
N VAL A 125 -2.72 -11.34 -5.14
CA VAL A 125 -3.15 -9.93 -5.08
C VAL A 125 -4.22 -9.70 -6.13
N LYS A 126 -5.41 -9.29 -5.70
CA LYS A 126 -6.54 -9.04 -6.59
C LYS A 126 -6.42 -7.68 -7.28
N CYS A 127 -6.98 -7.59 -8.50
CA CYS A 127 -7.20 -6.33 -9.18
C CYS A 127 -8.65 -5.85 -8.90
N ALA A 128 -8.78 -4.65 -8.35
CA ALA A 128 -10.07 -4.01 -8.12
C ALA A 128 -10.70 -3.52 -9.42
N GLU A 129 -12.02 -3.40 -9.44
CA GLU A 129 -12.74 -2.77 -10.56
C GLU A 129 -12.32 -1.30 -10.73
N TYR A 130 -12.30 -0.85 -11.97
CA TYR A 130 -11.91 0.51 -12.29
C TYR A 130 -12.94 1.53 -11.78
N ALA A 131 -12.43 2.58 -11.17
CA ALA A 131 -13.15 3.83 -10.94
C ALA A 131 -12.16 4.99 -11.05
N SER A 132 -12.66 6.22 -11.27
CA SER A 132 -11.81 7.41 -11.38
C SER A 132 -11.08 7.70 -10.07
N TYR A 133 -9.84 8.19 -10.18
CA TYR A 133 -9.04 8.57 -9.00
C TYR A 133 -9.76 9.60 -8.12
N GLY A 134 -9.54 9.50 -6.81
CA GLY A 134 -10.13 10.42 -5.82
C GLY A 134 -11.63 10.23 -5.58
N THR A 135 -12.29 9.23 -6.19
CA THR A 135 -13.70 8.96 -5.97
C THR A 135 -13.92 7.99 -4.81
N LYS A 136 -15.09 8.11 -4.18
CA LYS A 136 -15.53 7.14 -3.17
C LYS A 136 -15.68 5.73 -3.75
N GLU A 137 -16.14 5.63 -4.99
CA GLU A 137 -16.27 4.36 -5.71
C GLU A 137 -14.92 3.63 -5.82
N LEU A 138 -13.83 4.36 -6.14
CA LEU A 138 -12.49 3.77 -6.15
C LEU A 138 -12.11 3.20 -4.78
N ALA A 139 -12.36 3.96 -3.71
CA ALA A 139 -12.06 3.52 -2.36
C ALA A 139 -12.85 2.25 -1.98
N GLU A 140 -14.14 2.20 -2.31
CA GLU A 140 -15.01 1.05 -2.06
C GLU A 140 -14.59 -0.19 -2.88
N ASN A 141 -14.24 -0.01 -4.17
CA ASN A 141 -13.76 -1.09 -5.03
C ASN A 141 -12.41 -1.64 -4.53
N ALA A 142 -11.48 -0.76 -4.15
CA ALA A 142 -10.19 -1.13 -3.58
C ALA A 142 -10.37 -1.92 -2.28
N TYR A 143 -11.18 -1.42 -1.34
CA TYR A 143 -11.46 -2.08 -0.07
C TYR A 143 -12.09 -3.47 -0.26
N LYS A 144 -13.11 -3.57 -1.12
CA LYS A 144 -13.78 -4.84 -1.44
C LYS A 144 -12.83 -5.86 -2.06
N ALA A 145 -12.00 -5.45 -3.01
CA ALA A 145 -11.04 -6.33 -3.67
C ALA A 145 -9.90 -6.75 -2.73
N MET A 146 -9.40 -5.82 -1.90
CA MET A 146 -8.36 -6.10 -0.89
C MET A 146 -8.85 -7.15 0.11
N GLY A 147 -10.08 -7.02 0.65
CA GLY A 147 -10.63 -7.93 1.66
C GLY A 147 -9.71 -8.03 2.88
N SER A 148 -9.28 -9.26 3.23
CA SER A 148 -8.32 -9.50 4.32
C SER A 148 -6.86 -9.37 3.89
N SER A 149 -6.57 -9.24 2.59
CA SER A 149 -5.20 -9.01 2.08
C SER A 149 -4.67 -7.65 2.55
N LEU A 150 -3.35 -7.48 2.45
CA LEU A 150 -2.66 -6.22 2.69
C LEU A 150 -2.22 -5.53 1.38
N ALA A 151 -2.70 -6.02 0.23
CA ALA A 151 -2.40 -5.44 -1.07
C ALA A 151 -3.57 -5.57 -2.03
N VAL A 152 -3.76 -4.58 -2.90
CA VAL A 152 -4.72 -4.57 -4.01
C VAL A 152 -4.17 -3.79 -5.20
N ILE A 153 -4.28 -4.37 -6.38
CA ILE A 153 -4.01 -3.70 -7.65
C ILE A 153 -5.25 -2.88 -8.01
N LEU A 154 -5.06 -1.65 -8.46
CA LEU A 154 -6.15 -0.76 -8.90
C LEU A 154 -6.18 -0.75 -10.43
N ALA A 155 -7.28 -1.22 -11.04
CA ALA A 155 -7.42 -1.30 -12.50
C ALA A 155 -7.05 0.02 -13.19
N ASN A 156 -6.15 -0.03 -14.21
CA ASN A 156 -5.66 1.11 -14.99
C ASN A 156 -5.10 2.26 -14.12
N HIS A 157 -4.54 1.95 -12.93
CA HIS A 157 -4.11 2.97 -11.99
C HIS A 157 -2.77 2.61 -11.32
N GLY A 158 -2.75 1.67 -10.38
CA GLY A 158 -1.55 1.33 -9.62
C GLY A 158 -1.77 0.29 -8.55
N LEU A 159 -1.12 0.48 -7.41
CA LEU A 159 -1.11 -0.43 -6.26
C LEU A 159 -1.48 0.32 -4.98
N THR A 160 -2.25 -0.32 -4.12
CA THR A 160 -2.41 0.12 -2.72
C THR A 160 -2.00 -1.03 -1.79
N THR A 161 -1.17 -0.72 -0.82
CA THR A 161 -0.75 -1.64 0.23
C THR A 161 -1.07 -1.07 1.61
N ALA A 162 -1.33 -1.97 2.54
CA ALA A 162 -1.65 -1.66 3.93
C ALA A 162 -0.72 -2.44 4.86
N GLY A 163 -0.59 -2.01 6.10
CA GLY A 163 0.23 -2.70 7.07
C GLY A 163 -0.04 -2.26 8.51
N LYS A 164 0.44 -3.07 9.45
CA LYS A 164 0.39 -2.76 10.89
C LYS A 164 1.25 -1.53 11.26
N ASP A 165 2.21 -1.20 10.43
CA ASP A 165 3.07 -0.03 10.49
C ASP A 165 3.58 0.29 9.08
N ILE A 166 4.20 1.46 8.93
CA ILE A 166 4.65 1.95 7.62
C ILE A 166 5.78 1.10 7.02
N ALA A 167 6.66 0.52 7.86
CA ALA A 167 7.71 -0.36 7.39
C ALA A 167 7.15 -1.67 6.81
N ASN A 168 6.09 -2.20 7.42
CA ASN A 168 5.39 -3.37 6.91
C ASN A 168 4.68 -3.07 5.58
N ALA A 169 3.91 -1.96 5.48
CA ALA A 169 3.26 -1.55 4.24
C ALA A 169 4.27 -1.35 3.11
N PHE A 170 5.41 -0.69 3.39
CA PHE A 170 6.48 -0.47 2.42
C PHE A 170 7.12 -1.79 1.94
N ASN A 171 7.44 -2.71 2.86
CA ASN A 171 7.97 -4.02 2.49
C ASN A 171 7.01 -4.78 1.57
N ILE A 172 5.71 -4.74 1.85
CA ILE A 172 4.69 -5.36 0.98
C ILE A 172 4.68 -4.71 -0.40
N THR A 173 4.78 -3.37 -0.49
CA THR A 173 4.87 -2.64 -1.76
C THR A 173 6.06 -3.14 -2.61
N VAL A 174 7.25 -3.20 -2.01
CA VAL A 174 8.48 -3.69 -2.66
C VAL A 174 8.31 -5.13 -3.16
N GLN A 175 7.75 -6.02 -2.32
CA GLN A 175 7.57 -7.42 -2.69
C GLN A 175 6.54 -7.61 -3.79
N VAL A 176 5.42 -6.91 -3.75
CA VAL A 176 4.39 -7.00 -4.81
C VAL A 176 4.96 -6.53 -6.15
N GLU A 177 5.70 -5.44 -6.19
CA GLU A 177 6.35 -4.96 -7.41
C GLU A 177 7.39 -5.96 -7.93
N TYR A 178 8.24 -6.50 -7.04
CA TYR A 178 9.23 -7.51 -7.41
C TYR A 178 8.58 -8.76 -8.01
N ILE A 179 7.52 -9.28 -7.39
CA ILE A 179 6.81 -10.46 -7.88
C ILE A 179 6.05 -10.16 -9.18
N SER A 180 5.49 -8.96 -9.33
CA SER A 180 4.88 -8.51 -10.59
C SER A 180 5.90 -8.52 -11.74
N ASN A 181 7.13 -8.05 -11.48
CA ASN A 181 8.24 -8.12 -12.43
C ASN A 181 8.59 -9.56 -12.82
N LEU A 182 8.70 -10.46 -11.84
CA LEU A 182 8.95 -11.88 -12.10
C LEU A 182 7.84 -12.50 -12.95
N TYR A 183 6.57 -12.22 -12.60
CA TYR A 183 5.41 -12.75 -13.33
C TYR A 183 5.39 -12.33 -14.79
N ILE A 184 5.59 -11.04 -15.06
CA ILE A 184 5.61 -10.50 -16.43
C ILE A 184 6.77 -11.10 -17.23
N LYS A 185 7.97 -11.19 -16.64
CA LYS A 185 9.14 -11.78 -17.29
C LYS A 185 8.96 -13.27 -17.57
N ALA A 186 8.40 -14.03 -16.62
CA ALA A 186 8.13 -15.44 -16.81
C ALA A 186 7.13 -15.67 -17.96
N ARG A 187 6.06 -14.87 -18.03
CA ARG A 187 5.07 -14.96 -19.12
C ARG A 187 5.63 -14.63 -20.49
N ASN A 188 6.69 -13.84 -20.57
CA ASN A 188 7.35 -13.53 -21.85
C ASN A 188 8.19 -14.70 -22.40
N ILE A 189 8.57 -15.66 -21.54
CA ILE A 189 9.40 -16.80 -21.94
C ILE A 189 8.68 -18.15 -21.86
N GLY A 190 7.51 -18.21 -21.23
CA GLY A 190 6.71 -19.43 -21.09
C GLY A 190 5.46 -19.23 -20.24
N GLU A 191 4.77 -20.33 -19.95
CA GLU A 191 3.61 -20.31 -19.04
C GLU A 191 4.08 -20.51 -17.60
N PRO A 192 3.86 -19.55 -16.70
CA PRO A 192 4.26 -19.65 -15.30
C PRO A 192 3.52 -20.77 -14.56
N ILE A 193 4.24 -21.53 -13.75
CA ILE A 193 3.63 -22.50 -12.83
C ILE A 193 3.19 -21.76 -11.57
N ILE A 194 1.89 -21.78 -11.29
CA ILE A 194 1.30 -21.14 -10.12
C ILE A 194 1.27 -22.12 -8.95
N LEU A 195 1.71 -21.65 -7.78
CA LEU A 195 1.67 -22.45 -6.56
C LEU A 195 0.21 -22.72 -6.16
N PRO A 196 -0.11 -23.98 -5.78
CA PRO A 196 -1.48 -24.33 -5.40
C PRO A 196 -1.86 -23.73 -4.03
N ASP A 197 -3.16 -23.55 -3.80
CA ASP A 197 -3.69 -22.91 -2.59
C ASP A 197 -3.25 -23.61 -1.29
N ASN A 198 -3.10 -24.94 -1.28
CA ASN A 198 -2.63 -25.67 -0.11
C ASN A 198 -1.19 -25.32 0.27
N GLU A 199 -0.29 -25.12 -0.71
CA GLU A 199 1.08 -24.66 -0.46
C GLU A 199 1.05 -23.21 0.04
N MET A 200 0.28 -22.35 -0.61
CA MET A 200 0.19 -20.94 -0.19
C MET A 200 -0.40 -20.79 1.22
N ASN A 201 -1.40 -21.59 1.59
CA ASN A 201 -1.93 -21.60 2.94
C ASN A 201 -0.88 -22.03 3.98
N SER A 202 -0.01 -23.00 3.63
CA SER A 202 1.15 -23.37 4.47
C SER A 202 2.13 -22.20 4.62
N MET A 203 2.38 -21.46 3.54
CA MET A 203 3.25 -20.27 3.59
C MET A 203 2.64 -19.17 4.46
N LEU A 204 1.34 -18.89 4.37
CA LEU A 204 0.66 -17.93 5.22
C LEU A 204 0.87 -18.25 6.71
N GLU A 205 0.76 -19.52 7.11
CA GLU A 205 1.03 -19.92 8.51
C GLU A 205 2.51 -19.70 8.91
N ARG A 206 3.46 -20.03 8.03
CA ARG A 206 4.89 -19.81 8.29
C ARG A 206 5.24 -18.33 8.42
N PHE A 207 4.61 -17.46 7.62
CA PHE A 207 4.87 -16.01 7.69
C PHE A 207 4.39 -15.36 8.99
N LYS A 208 3.44 -15.97 9.72
CA LYS A 208 3.03 -15.47 11.06
C LYS A 208 4.16 -15.50 12.08
N THR A 209 5.11 -16.40 11.92
CA THR A 209 6.25 -16.58 12.85
C THR A 209 7.61 -16.28 12.20
N TYR A 210 7.60 -15.78 10.95
CA TYR A 210 8.82 -15.49 10.22
C TYR A 210 9.49 -14.22 10.76
N GLY A 211 10.80 -14.32 10.98
CA GLY A 211 11.65 -13.20 11.41
C GLY A 211 12.35 -13.46 12.74
N GLN A 212 13.24 -12.54 13.10
CA GLN A 212 13.95 -12.58 14.38
C GLN A 212 12.99 -12.16 15.50
N ILE A 213 12.85 -13.00 16.52
CA ILE A 213 12.23 -12.57 17.77
C ILE A 213 13.18 -11.56 18.40
N LYS A 214 12.86 -10.26 18.32
CA LYS A 214 13.59 -9.26 19.10
C LYS A 214 13.37 -9.59 20.56
N SER A 215 14.31 -10.29 21.20
CA SER A 215 14.38 -10.36 22.65
C SER A 215 14.63 -8.93 23.14
N ILE A 216 13.58 -8.33 23.71
CA ILE A 216 13.70 -7.08 24.46
C ILE A 216 14.60 -7.39 25.64
N LYS A 217 15.84 -6.88 25.63
CA LYS A 217 16.69 -6.80 26.80
C LYS A 217 16.42 -5.49 27.51
#